data_9d0bd7726bfc3439244fdb5eab57166f
#
_entry.id   9d0bd7726bfc3439244fdb5eab57166f
#
_cell.length_a   1.000
_cell.length_b   1.000
_cell.length_c   1.000
_cell.angle_alpha   90.00
_cell.angle_beta   90.00
_cell.angle_gamma   90.00
#
_symmetry.space_group_name_H-M   'P 1'
#
loop_
_entity.id
_entity.type
_entity.pdbx_description
1 polymer ?
#
loop_
_entity_poly.entity_id
_entity_poly.type
_entity_poly.pdbx_seq_one_letter_code
_entity_poly.pdbx_strand_id
1 'polypeptide(L)'
;MKKTFTILLAAAAALAAAACSEIKDGVSDLDSWEIPDEKEDFKVYDPKVYTLSHPCMLHTADDIAYTKAHLGQEPWSQAYQKLLTSGFSVNTYKASPVKYLARLDANNWADGGGRWDDAGLRDEYYPGIHNNYTNFFRDSHAAYQLALKWQLAGDGEAAAAAIQILEDWAAVNKGLLLGRGPKWKDDVIDSNEYLIMFQMHQAANAAELLRNYNGWDKSAGFDAVKTWLVDYFYPFCSKFIEMNNGDHWWMNWDLASMTAILSIGILADDQDMINEAILHFKHGEGPGCIMRKGIIEVFDDPDGTGQKLAQGNEAGRDQGHNTLCAAMVGAFCQMALGIGEDLFAFEDGRAIAFAQYVAKYNVVKPEVDPNYTEVTVSNFRYLEEEMPFTEYTYNGGIMTGISAAGRGTKRPGWDIWAGYCNSHNYPAKYVVEIADFFRPDGGGGHYGNSSGGFDQLGFSTLMHYRPAE
;
A
#
# COMPACT_ATOMS: atom_id res chain seq x y z
N MET A 1 -14.80 41.83 -6.93
CA MET A 1 -15.01 40.53 -6.27
C MET A 1 -14.52 39.40 -7.16
N LYS A 2 -13.21 39.29 -7.47
CA LYS A 2 -12.61 38.21 -8.28
C LYS A 2 -11.15 37.90 -7.88
N LYS A 3 -10.73 38.21 -6.65
CA LYS A 3 -9.33 37.95 -6.19
C LYS A 3 -9.20 37.09 -4.93
N THR A 4 -10.30 36.58 -4.40
CA THR A 4 -10.25 35.82 -3.11
C THR A 4 -10.40 34.30 -3.28
N PHE A 5 -10.67 33.81 -4.49
CA PHE A 5 -10.92 32.37 -4.73
C PHE A 5 -9.66 31.56 -5.14
N THR A 6 -8.55 32.25 -5.49
CA THR A 6 -7.35 31.58 -6.01
C THR A 6 -6.35 31.19 -4.91
N ILE A 7 -6.52 31.71 -3.69
CA ILE A 7 -5.57 31.46 -2.58
C ILE A 7 -5.96 30.22 -1.76
N LEU A 8 -7.24 29.84 -1.73
CA LEU A 8 -7.69 28.67 -0.94
C LEU A 8 -7.41 27.31 -1.63
N LEU A 9 -7.38 27.26 -2.95
CA LEU A 9 -7.01 26.01 -3.65
C LEU A 9 -5.52 25.67 -3.56
N ALA A 10 -4.67 26.70 -3.40
CA ALA A 10 -3.24 26.50 -3.21
C ALA A 10 -2.90 25.97 -1.79
N ALA A 11 -3.73 26.30 -0.79
CA ALA A 11 -3.50 25.86 0.59
C ALA A 11 -3.86 24.38 0.82
N ALA A 12 -4.90 23.87 0.16
CA ALA A 12 -5.28 22.43 0.30
C ALA A 12 -4.30 21.50 -0.42
N ALA A 13 -3.74 21.93 -1.57
CA ALA A 13 -2.68 21.20 -2.26
C ALA A 13 -1.34 21.26 -1.49
N ALA A 14 -1.09 22.35 -0.76
CA ALA A 14 0.12 22.51 0.04
C ALA A 14 0.09 21.64 1.32
N LEU A 15 -1.07 21.40 1.92
CA LEU A 15 -1.21 20.56 3.10
C LEU A 15 -1.00 19.05 2.80
N ALA A 16 -1.41 18.58 1.64
CA ALA A 16 -1.11 17.20 1.21
C ALA A 16 0.37 17.00 0.82
N ALA A 17 1.06 18.08 0.41
CA ALA A 17 2.47 18.06 0.08
C ALA A 17 3.38 18.30 1.31
N ALA A 18 2.89 19.05 2.32
CA ALA A 18 3.64 19.33 3.54
C ALA A 18 3.84 18.11 4.44
N ALA A 19 3.00 17.06 4.30
CA ALA A 19 3.16 15.82 5.06
C ALA A 19 4.40 14.98 4.67
N CYS A 20 5.08 15.33 3.58
CA CYS A 20 6.34 14.70 3.18
C CYS A 20 7.59 15.58 3.43
N SER A 21 7.46 16.81 3.95
CA SER A 21 8.53 17.83 3.84
C SER A 21 9.24 18.21 5.13
N GLU A 22 9.01 17.58 6.27
CA GLU A 22 9.84 17.85 7.48
C GLU A 22 10.83 16.72 7.76
N ILE A 23 11.85 16.63 6.91
CA ILE A 23 13.11 16.03 7.33
C ILE A 23 14.04 17.20 7.68
N LYS A 24 14.15 17.50 8.96
CA LYS A 24 15.19 18.44 9.43
C LYS A 24 16.54 17.75 9.35
N ASP A 25 17.45 18.33 8.55
CA ASP A 25 18.87 18.03 8.63
C ASP A 25 19.37 18.36 10.05
N GLY A 26 19.68 17.35 10.80
CA GLY A 26 20.16 17.48 12.16
C GLY A 26 20.40 16.11 12.82
N VAL A 27 21.02 15.20 12.06
CA VAL A 27 21.48 13.94 12.66
C VAL A 27 22.78 14.21 13.41
N SER A 28 22.69 14.58 14.67
CA SER A 28 23.86 14.55 15.56
C SER A 28 23.63 13.81 16.86
N ASP A 29 22.47 13.25 17.13
CA ASP A 29 22.25 12.47 18.37
C ASP A 29 21.41 11.21 18.10
N LEU A 30 21.98 10.25 17.35
CA LEU A 30 21.44 8.89 17.24
C LEU A 30 21.63 8.08 18.53
N ASP A 31 22.30 8.65 19.54
CA ASP A 31 22.65 7.93 20.78
C ASP A 31 21.62 8.03 21.91
N SER A 32 20.46 8.65 21.70
CA SER A 32 19.50 8.87 22.80
C SER A 32 18.13 8.20 22.65
N TRP A 33 17.95 7.33 21.67
CA TRP A 33 16.72 6.53 21.64
C TRP A 33 16.92 5.27 22.49
N GLU A 34 16.47 5.33 23.74
CA GLU A 34 16.25 4.11 24.52
C GLU A 34 15.09 3.37 23.85
N ILE A 35 15.41 2.31 23.10
CA ILE A 35 14.47 1.25 22.76
C ILE A 35 13.81 0.89 24.10
N PRO A 36 12.46 0.95 24.23
CA PRO A 36 11.81 0.40 25.42
C PRO A 36 12.41 -0.97 25.66
N ASP A 37 12.96 -1.20 26.84
CA ASP A 37 13.68 -2.42 27.23
C ASP A 37 13.11 -3.61 26.48
N GLU A 38 13.97 -4.38 25.80
CA GLU A 38 13.58 -5.58 25.06
C GLU A 38 12.59 -6.32 25.93
N LYS A 39 11.30 -6.38 25.50
CA LYS A 39 10.33 -7.20 26.20
C LYS A 39 10.93 -8.58 26.22
N GLU A 40 11.30 -9.08 27.40
CA GLU A 40 12.13 -10.25 27.66
C GLU A 40 11.69 -11.54 26.95
N ASP A 41 10.57 -11.53 26.22
CA ASP A 41 9.99 -12.67 25.52
C ASP A 41 9.70 -12.36 24.04
N PHE A 42 10.66 -11.77 23.30
CA PHE A 42 10.45 -11.55 21.88
C PHE A 42 10.50 -12.89 21.12
N LYS A 43 9.34 -13.32 20.64
CA LYS A 43 9.21 -14.59 19.92
C LYS A 43 9.77 -14.46 18.50
N VAL A 44 10.75 -15.28 18.20
CA VAL A 44 11.31 -15.46 16.85
C VAL A 44 10.55 -16.57 16.14
N TYR A 45 10.26 -16.38 14.85
CA TYR A 45 9.55 -17.35 14.02
C TYR A 45 10.51 -17.95 13.00
N ASP A 46 10.34 -19.24 12.74
CA ASP A 46 11.16 -19.98 11.79
C ASP A 46 10.63 -19.83 10.36
N PRO A 47 11.50 -19.90 9.34
CA PRO A 47 11.10 -20.03 7.95
C PRO A 47 10.21 -21.24 7.71
N LYS A 48 9.26 -21.10 6.77
CA LYS A 48 8.37 -22.17 6.35
C LYS A 48 8.53 -22.47 4.87
N VAL A 49 8.07 -23.65 4.47
CA VAL A 49 7.92 -24.00 3.06
C VAL A 49 6.45 -23.87 2.69
N TYR A 50 6.15 -23.01 1.73
CA TYR A 50 4.80 -22.72 1.26
C TYR A 50 4.51 -23.52 -0.01
N THR A 51 3.31 -24.12 -0.08
CA THR A 51 2.83 -24.76 -1.30
C THR A 51 2.04 -23.74 -2.11
N LEU A 52 2.53 -23.39 -3.29
CA LEU A 52 1.92 -22.38 -4.15
C LEU A 52 0.97 -23.05 -5.15
N SER A 53 -0.28 -22.60 -5.16
CA SER A 53 -1.34 -23.10 -6.06
C SER A 53 -1.92 -21.93 -6.85
N HIS A 54 -1.22 -21.50 -7.89
CA HIS A 54 -1.52 -20.29 -8.64
C HIS A 54 -2.90 -20.30 -9.35
N PRO A 55 -3.62 -19.15 -9.35
CA PRO A 55 -3.27 -17.89 -8.68
C PRO A 55 -3.44 -18.00 -7.17
N CYS A 56 -2.44 -17.53 -6.41
CA CYS A 56 -2.40 -17.63 -4.95
C CYS A 56 -1.82 -16.37 -4.28
N MET A 57 -1.99 -15.20 -4.91
CA MET A 57 -1.51 -13.94 -4.36
C MET A 57 -2.67 -13.16 -3.71
N LEU A 58 -2.95 -11.93 -4.14
CA LEU A 58 -4.07 -11.14 -3.61
C LEU A 58 -5.43 -11.81 -3.86
N HIS A 59 -5.54 -12.58 -4.94
CA HIS A 59 -6.74 -13.32 -5.32
C HIS A 59 -6.40 -14.77 -5.62
N THR A 60 -7.13 -15.68 -4.98
CA THR A 60 -7.03 -17.10 -5.23
C THR A 60 -8.03 -17.55 -6.31
N ALA A 61 -7.90 -18.79 -6.78
CA ALA A 61 -8.89 -19.37 -7.67
C ALA A 61 -10.29 -19.41 -7.05
N ASP A 62 -10.37 -19.64 -5.74
CA ASP A 62 -11.62 -19.67 -4.99
C ASP A 62 -12.25 -18.27 -4.87
N ASP A 63 -11.46 -17.22 -4.65
CA ASP A 63 -11.94 -15.83 -4.66
C ASP A 63 -12.55 -15.47 -6.01
N ILE A 64 -11.86 -15.83 -7.10
CA ILE A 64 -12.32 -15.58 -8.46
C ILE A 64 -13.63 -16.35 -8.72
N ALA A 65 -13.71 -17.61 -8.34
CA ALA A 65 -14.90 -18.42 -8.51
C ALA A 65 -16.09 -17.88 -7.70
N TYR A 66 -15.84 -17.51 -6.44
CA TYR A 66 -16.84 -16.89 -5.58
C TYR A 66 -17.38 -15.59 -6.18
N THR A 67 -16.49 -14.69 -6.60
CA THR A 67 -16.87 -13.42 -7.23
C THR A 67 -17.72 -13.66 -8.48
N LYS A 68 -17.30 -14.59 -9.38
CA LYS A 68 -18.07 -14.94 -10.58
C LYS A 68 -19.50 -15.38 -10.26
N ALA A 69 -19.68 -16.16 -9.21
CA ALA A 69 -21.01 -16.64 -8.82
C ALA A 69 -21.94 -15.51 -8.32
N HIS A 70 -21.38 -14.36 -7.92
CA HIS A 70 -22.11 -13.26 -7.32
C HIS A 70 -22.19 -11.99 -8.18
N LEU A 71 -21.58 -11.95 -9.38
CA LEU A 71 -21.50 -10.75 -10.23
C LEU A 71 -22.85 -10.09 -10.55
N GLY A 72 -23.96 -10.83 -10.51
CA GLY A 72 -25.31 -10.33 -10.72
C GLY A 72 -26.00 -9.78 -9.46
N GLN A 73 -25.35 -9.84 -8.31
CA GLN A 73 -25.91 -9.46 -7.01
C GLN A 73 -25.21 -8.19 -6.50
N GLU A 74 -25.93 -7.38 -5.71
CA GLU A 74 -25.30 -6.27 -4.99
C GLU A 74 -24.53 -6.79 -3.77
N PRO A 75 -23.41 -6.20 -3.44
CA PRO A 75 -22.74 -5.03 -4.05
C PRO A 75 -21.78 -5.38 -5.21
N TRP A 76 -21.58 -6.65 -5.54
CA TRP A 76 -20.64 -7.09 -6.60
C TRP A 76 -20.99 -6.51 -7.96
N SER A 77 -22.29 -6.41 -8.30
CA SER A 77 -22.70 -5.86 -9.60
C SER A 77 -22.26 -4.41 -9.77
N GLN A 78 -22.41 -3.58 -8.74
CA GLN A 78 -21.97 -2.17 -8.78
C GLN A 78 -20.45 -2.07 -8.82
N ALA A 79 -19.73 -2.88 -8.03
CA ALA A 79 -18.27 -2.93 -8.05
C ALA A 79 -17.74 -3.39 -9.41
N TYR A 80 -18.41 -4.36 -10.03
CA TYR A 80 -18.08 -4.83 -11.38
C TYR A 80 -18.31 -3.77 -12.45
N GLN A 81 -19.39 -2.99 -12.34
CA GLN A 81 -19.61 -1.85 -13.24
C GLN A 81 -18.50 -0.79 -13.10
N LYS A 82 -18.01 -0.53 -11.90
CA LYS A 82 -16.85 0.36 -11.72
C LYS A 82 -15.61 -0.16 -12.46
N LEU A 83 -15.36 -1.47 -12.45
CA LEU A 83 -14.27 -2.07 -13.23
C LEU A 83 -14.51 -1.90 -14.73
N LEU A 84 -15.68 -2.25 -15.23
CA LEU A 84 -15.98 -2.21 -16.67
C LEU A 84 -15.97 -0.80 -17.27
N THR A 85 -16.27 0.22 -16.46
CA THR A 85 -16.30 1.62 -16.88
C THR A 85 -15.03 2.41 -16.58
N SER A 86 -14.04 1.77 -15.95
CA SER A 86 -12.75 2.38 -15.65
C SER A 86 -11.97 2.68 -16.94
N GLY A 87 -11.35 3.86 -17.01
CA GLY A 87 -10.43 4.20 -18.09
C GLY A 87 -9.15 3.34 -18.14
N PHE A 88 -8.88 2.60 -17.06
CA PHE A 88 -7.74 1.67 -16.97
C PHE A 88 -8.10 0.22 -17.36
N SER A 89 -9.36 -0.09 -17.61
CA SER A 89 -9.82 -1.42 -18.04
C SER A 89 -10.17 -1.48 -19.53
N VAL A 90 -9.75 -0.50 -20.32
CA VAL A 90 -10.02 -0.46 -21.77
C VAL A 90 -8.99 -1.29 -22.52
N ASN A 91 -9.44 -2.23 -23.39
CA ASN A 91 -8.58 -3.16 -24.10
C ASN A 91 -7.56 -2.48 -25.04
N THR A 92 -7.77 -1.21 -25.36
CA THR A 92 -6.86 -0.40 -26.19
C THR A 92 -5.86 0.42 -25.39
N TYR A 93 -5.78 0.22 -24.05
CA TYR A 93 -4.79 0.89 -23.22
C TYR A 93 -3.38 0.61 -23.73
N LYS A 94 -2.53 1.63 -23.69
CA LYS A 94 -1.12 1.53 -24.11
C LYS A 94 -0.22 1.94 -22.96
N ALA A 95 0.74 1.10 -22.63
CA ALA A 95 1.76 1.40 -21.66
C ALA A 95 2.67 2.54 -22.10
N SER A 96 3.27 3.21 -21.14
CA SER A 96 4.26 4.27 -21.34
C SER A 96 5.55 3.93 -20.57
N PRO A 97 6.23 2.80 -20.91
CA PRO A 97 7.40 2.35 -20.18
C PRO A 97 8.58 3.29 -20.37
N VAL A 98 9.39 3.41 -19.32
CA VAL A 98 10.61 4.24 -19.30
C VAL A 98 11.81 3.40 -18.89
N LYS A 99 12.99 3.75 -19.40
CA LYS A 99 14.21 3.00 -19.09
C LYS A 99 14.55 3.02 -17.61
N TYR A 100 14.41 4.16 -16.96
CA TYR A 100 14.57 4.31 -15.51
C TYR A 100 13.39 5.08 -14.93
N LEU A 101 12.83 4.55 -13.87
CA LEU A 101 11.80 5.25 -13.09
C LEU A 101 12.46 6.32 -12.24
N ALA A 102 11.94 7.55 -12.33
CA ALA A 102 12.41 8.69 -11.58
C ALA A 102 11.25 9.36 -10.86
N ARG A 103 11.40 9.60 -9.57
CA ARG A 103 10.51 10.41 -8.74
C ARG A 103 11.28 11.60 -8.19
N LEU A 104 11.35 12.63 -9.01
CA LEU A 104 12.07 13.89 -8.71
C LEU A 104 11.03 14.89 -8.20
N ASP A 105 10.52 14.70 -6.98
CA ASP A 105 9.51 15.58 -6.42
C ASP A 105 10.09 16.95 -6.08
N ALA A 106 9.54 17.99 -6.70
CA ALA A 106 9.93 19.37 -6.44
C ALA A 106 9.71 19.77 -4.97
N ASN A 107 8.75 19.15 -4.28
CA ASN A 107 8.46 19.47 -2.89
C ASN A 107 9.53 19.01 -1.91
N ASN A 108 10.25 17.95 -2.23
CA ASN A 108 11.37 17.48 -1.40
C ASN A 108 12.67 18.26 -1.67
N TRP A 109 12.64 19.16 -2.61
CA TRP A 109 13.78 19.95 -3.07
C TRP A 109 13.64 21.41 -2.70
N ALA A 110 12.38 21.90 -2.49
CA ALA A 110 12.08 23.28 -2.13
C ALA A 110 12.60 23.64 -0.74
N ASP A 111 12.79 22.66 0.14
CA ASP A 111 13.18 22.88 1.54
C ASP A 111 14.70 22.87 1.76
N GLY A 112 15.50 22.92 0.70
CA GLY A 112 16.96 22.93 0.81
C GLY A 112 17.57 21.58 1.12
N GLY A 113 16.80 20.48 1.05
CA GLY A 113 17.32 19.10 1.12
C GLY A 113 18.26 18.75 -0.04
N GLY A 114 18.34 19.59 -0.99
CA GLY A 114 19.47 19.87 -1.87
C GLY A 114 19.95 18.77 -2.78
N ARG A 115 19.14 17.75 -3.07
CA ARG A 115 19.63 16.59 -3.83
C ARG A 115 19.55 16.78 -5.32
N TRP A 116 18.44 17.39 -5.76
CA TRP A 116 18.17 17.72 -7.15
C TRP A 116 17.73 19.17 -7.35
N ASP A 117 17.85 20.00 -6.31
CA ASP A 117 17.64 21.45 -6.36
C ASP A 117 18.59 22.13 -7.34
N ASP A 118 19.73 21.51 -7.60
CA ASP A 118 20.65 21.91 -8.65
C ASP A 118 20.29 21.18 -9.95
N ALA A 119 19.52 21.85 -10.81
CA ALA A 119 19.16 21.32 -12.13
C ALA A 119 20.42 20.98 -12.97
N GLY A 120 21.55 21.66 -12.73
CA GLY A 120 22.82 21.36 -13.38
C GLY A 120 23.38 20.01 -12.97
N LEU A 121 23.31 19.65 -11.69
CA LEU A 121 23.73 18.33 -11.22
C LEU A 121 22.85 17.22 -11.79
N ARG A 122 21.54 17.42 -11.83
CA ARG A 122 20.62 16.45 -12.45
C ARG A 122 20.95 16.24 -13.93
N ASP A 123 21.15 17.32 -14.67
CA ASP A 123 21.43 17.25 -16.10
C ASP A 123 22.84 16.70 -16.40
N GLU A 124 23.79 16.85 -15.47
CA GLU A 124 25.12 16.24 -15.56
C GLU A 124 25.04 14.69 -15.41
N TYR A 125 24.35 14.20 -14.38
CA TYR A 125 24.29 12.76 -14.10
C TYR A 125 23.19 12.03 -14.85
N TYR A 126 22.08 12.70 -15.14
CA TYR A 126 20.89 12.11 -15.77
C TYR A 126 20.25 13.07 -16.79
N PRO A 127 20.97 13.39 -17.86
CA PRO A 127 20.50 14.36 -18.84
C PRO A 127 19.15 13.95 -19.45
N GLY A 128 18.19 14.86 -19.43
CA GLY A 128 16.87 14.67 -20.02
C GLY A 128 15.94 13.77 -19.25
N ILE A 129 16.26 13.38 -17.98
CA ILE A 129 15.34 12.62 -17.14
C ILE A 129 14.46 13.56 -16.34
N HIS A 130 13.14 13.32 -16.42
CA HIS A 130 12.09 14.03 -15.73
C HIS A 130 11.27 13.07 -14.87
N ASN A 131 10.44 13.61 -13.96
CA ASN A 131 9.44 12.83 -13.23
C ASN A 131 8.61 11.98 -14.19
N ASN A 132 8.65 10.67 -14.00
CA ASN A 132 7.97 9.71 -14.87
C ASN A 132 7.34 8.53 -14.11
N TYR A 133 7.49 8.50 -12.79
CA TYR A 133 7.00 7.40 -11.94
C TYR A 133 5.49 7.15 -12.07
N THR A 134 4.71 8.18 -12.38
CA THR A 134 3.27 8.06 -12.58
C THR A 134 2.89 7.19 -13.79
N ASN A 135 3.80 7.00 -14.76
CA ASN A 135 3.59 6.07 -15.86
C ASN A 135 3.45 4.65 -15.32
N PHE A 136 4.38 4.23 -14.46
CA PHE A 136 4.35 2.89 -13.85
C PHE A 136 3.10 2.69 -12.98
N PHE A 137 2.69 3.72 -12.24
CA PHE A 137 1.49 3.66 -11.42
C PHE A 137 0.25 3.37 -12.26
N ARG A 138 0.05 4.14 -13.32
CA ARG A 138 -1.10 3.99 -14.22
C ARG A 138 -1.07 2.68 -14.99
N ASP A 139 0.10 2.30 -15.50
CA ASP A 139 0.25 1.10 -16.30
C ASP A 139 0.07 -0.17 -15.45
N SER A 140 0.58 -0.20 -14.22
CA SER A 140 0.35 -1.31 -13.28
C SER A 140 -1.13 -1.48 -12.94
N HIS A 141 -1.84 -0.36 -12.71
CA HIS A 141 -3.29 -0.40 -12.48
C HIS A 141 -4.07 -0.85 -13.72
N ALA A 142 -3.65 -0.42 -14.91
CA ALA A 142 -4.26 -0.87 -16.15
C ALA A 142 -4.06 -2.38 -16.37
N ALA A 143 -2.84 -2.87 -16.17
CA ALA A 143 -2.54 -4.30 -16.26
C ALA A 143 -3.41 -5.12 -15.29
N TYR A 144 -3.52 -4.67 -14.03
CA TYR A 144 -4.34 -5.34 -13.03
C TYR A 144 -5.83 -5.32 -13.36
N GLN A 145 -6.39 -4.16 -13.73
CA GLN A 145 -7.81 -4.06 -14.05
C GLN A 145 -8.19 -4.87 -15.30
N LEU A 146 -7.34 -4.89 -16.30
CA LEU A 146 -7.51 -5.74 -17.49
C LEU A 146 -7.40 -7.23 -17.15
N ALA A 147 -6.48 -7.61 -16.27
CA ALA A 147 -6.36 -8.98 -15.76
C ALA A 147 -7.61 -9.42 -14.99
N LEU A 148 -8.16 -8.55 -14.12
CA LEU A 148 -9.44 -8.82 -13.45
C LEU A 148 -10.58 -8.96 -14.45
N LYS A 149 -10.66 -8.07 -15.44
CA LYS A 149 -11.69 -8.15 -16.48
C LYS A 149 -11.62 -9.46 -17.24
N TRP A 150 -10.43 -9.93 -17.59
CA TRP A 150 -10.27 -11.26 -18.17
C TRP A 150 -10.73 -12.35 -17.22
N GLN A 151 -10.28 -12.35 -15.99
CA GLN A 151 -10.64 -13.37 -15.02
C GLN A 151 -12.15 -13.46 -14.82
N LEU A 152 -12.86 -12.35 -14.74
CA LEU A 152 -14.28 -12.31 -14.41
C LEU A 152 -15.19 -12.46 -15.64
N ALA A 153 -14.82 -11.87 -16.79
CA ALA A 153 -15.62 -11.85 -18.01
C ALA A 153 -15.14 -12.86 -19.09
N GLY A 154 -13.96 -13.44 -18.94
CA GLY A 154 -13.35 -14.25 -20.00
C GLY A 154 -12.88 -13.41 -21.22
N ASP A 155 -12.65 -12.09 -21.03
CA ASP A 155 -12.23 -11.17 -22.08
C ASP A 155 -10.77 -11.41 -22.46
N GLY A 156 -10.55 -12.20 -23.54
CA GLY A 156 -9.22 -12.52 -24.00
C GLY A 156 -8.44 -11.32 -24.58
N GLU A 157 -9.13 -10.28 -25.08
CA GLU A 157 -8.48 -9.06 -25.55
C GLU A 157 -7.94 -8.26 -24.36
N ALA A 158 -8.68 -8.24 -23.23
CA ALA A 158 -8.20 -7.65 -22.01
C ALA A 158 -6.95 -8.36 -21.47
N ALA A 159 -6.94 -9.71 -21.47
CA ALA A 159 -5.75 -10.47 -21.08
C ALA A 159 -4.54 -10.14 -21.96
N ALA A 160 -4.72 -10.14 -23.29
CA ALA A 160 -3.66 -9.80 -24.22
C ALA A 160 -3.11 -8.37 -24.03
N ALA A 161 -4.01 -7.40 -23.76
CA ALA A 161 -3.61 -6.03 -23.48
C ALA A 161 -2.82 -5.91 -22.15
N ALA A 162 -3.25 -6.62 -21.11
CA ALA A 162 -2.54 -6.64 -19.83
C ALA A 162 -1.14 -7.27 -19.93
N ILE A 163 -1.02 -8.37 -20.65
CA ILE A 163 0.27 -9.02 -20.93
C ILE A 163 1.19 -8.06 -21.68
N GLN A 164 0.68 -7.40 -22.73
CA GLN A 164 1.48 -6.46 -23.51
C GLN A 164 2.02 -5.31 -22.65
N ILE A 165 1.22 -4.77 -21.70
CA ILE A 165 1.68 -3.74 -20.76
C ILE A 165 2.87 -4.24 -19.95
N LEU A 166 2.76 -5.43 -19.37
CA LEU A 166 3.82 -6.01 -18.53
C LEU A 166 5.08 -6.33 -19.32
N GLU A 167 4.94 -6.90 -20.51
CA GLU A 167 6.06 -7.23 -21.40
C GLU A 167 6.76 -5.97 -21.93
N ASP A 168 6.02 -4.91 -22.26
CA ASP A 168 6.58 -3.61 -22.66
C ASP A 168 7.45 -3.01 -21.54
N TRP A 169 6.97 -3.08 -20.29
CA TRP A 169 7.75 -2.65 -19.13
C TRP A 169 9.01 -3.51 -18.92
N ALA A 170 8.90 -4.81 -18.97
CA ALA A 170 10.03 -5.73 -18.82
C ALA A 170 11.10 -5.53 -19.90
N ALA A 171 10.68 -5.22 -21.14
CA ALA A 171 11.59 -4.98 -22.24
C ALA A 171 12.38 -3.68 -22.09
N VAL A 172 11.75 -2.63 -21.57
CA VAL A 172 12.31 -1.26 -21.57
C VAL A 172 12.94 -0.89 -20.24
N ASN A 173 12.29 -1.19 -19.12
CA ASN A 173 12.69 -0.70 -17.81
C ASN A 173 13.91 -1.45 -17.26
N LYS A 174 14.83 -0.70 -16.66
CA LYS A 174 16.07 -1.18 -16.01
C LYS A 174 16.13 -0.75 -14.55
N GLY A 175 14.95 -0.58 -13.92
CA GLY A 175 14.79 -0.28 -12.51
C GLY A 175 14.59 1.20 -12.21
N LEU A 176 14.95 1.57 -10.99
CA LEU A 176 14.82 2.91 -10.44
C LEU A 176 16.08 3.74 -10.69
N LEU A 177 15.87 5.03 -10.91
CA LEU A 177 16.95 5.99 -10.89
C LEU A 177 17.17 6.44 -9.45
N LEU A 178 18.08 5.82 -8.76
CA LEU A 178 18.49 6.31 -7.46
C LEU A 178 19.40 7.50 -7.63
N GLY A 179 19.13 8.57 -6.89
CA GLY A 179 19.97 9.76 -6.88
C GLY A 179 21.42 9.39 -6.56
N ARG A 180 22.29 9.54 -7.55
CA ARG A 180 23.74 9.40 -7.39
C ARG A 180 24.39 10.68 -7.87
N GLY A 181 25.02 11.38 -6.99
CA GLY A 181 25.76 12.58 -7.30
C GLY A 181 26.85 12.83 -6.26
N PRO A 182 27.74 13.80 -6.43
CA PRO A 182 28.84 14.04 -5.51
C PRO A 182 28.43 14.42 -4.09
N LYS A 183 27.14 14.77 -3.90
CA LYS A 183 26.55 15.02 -2.57
C LYS A 183 26.02 13.75 -1.90
N TRP A 184 26.03 12.61 -2.60
CA TRP A 184 25.50 11.33 -2.09
C TRP A 184 26.64 10.49 -1.57
N LYS A 185 26.52 10.01 -0.36
CA LYS A 185 27.34 8.92 0.14
C LYS A 185 26.72 7.64 -0.38
N ASP A 186 27.53 6.71 -0.87
CA ASP A 186 27.10 5.46 -1.49
C ASP A 186 26.18 4.59 -0.58
N ASP A 187 26.11 4.92 0.71
CA ASP A 187 25.42 4.14 1.74
C ASP A 187 24.11 4.77 2.23
N VAL A 188 23.70 5.94 1.72
CA VAL A 188 22.50 6.63 2.20
C VAL A 188 21.32 6.32 1.30
N ILE A 189 20.37 5.53 1.80
CA ILE A 189 19.03 5.43 1.24
C ILE A 189 18.25 6.65 1.73
N ASP A 190 18.17 7.65 0.91
CA ASP A 190 17.38 8.84 1.19
C ASP A 190 16.89 9.38 -0.14
N SER A 191 16.04 8.60 -0.78
CA SER A 191 15.58 8.89 -2.12
C SER A 191 14.09 8.57 -2.22
N ASN A 192 13.31 9.56 -2.64
CA ASN A 192 11.86 9.39 -2.84
C ASN A 192 11.50 8.38 -3.94
N GLU A 193 12.46 7.97 -4.74
CA GLU A 193 12.29 6.91 -5.71
C GLU A 193 11.87 5.60 -5.05
N TYR A 194 12.27 5.35 -3.79
CA TYR A 194 11.79 4.21 -3.03
C TYR A 194 10.28 4.18 -2.84
N LEU A 195 9.59 5.31 -2.88
CA LEU A 195 8.13 5.35 -2.83
C LEU A 195 7.45 4.69 -4.05
N ILE A 196 8.21 4.40 -5.11
CA ILE A 196 7.73 3.63 -6.26
C ILE A 196 7.47 2.16 -5.87
N MET A 197 8.03 1.69 -4.74
CA MET A 197 7.78 0.34 -4.21
C MET A 197 6.29 0.04 -3.97
N PHE A 198 5.48 1.06 -3.70
CA PHE A 198 4.03 0.91 -3.54
C PHE A 198 3.32 0.25 -4.73
N GLN A 199 3.88 0.37 -5.94
CA GLN A 199 3.25 -0.15 -7.15
C GLN A 199 3.87 -1.47 -7.64
N MET A 200 4.96 -1.93 -7.05
CA MET A 200 5.62 -3.15 -7.51
C MET A 200 4.77 -4.38 -7.27
N HIS A 201 4.10 -4.48 -6.11
CA HIS A 201 3.16 -5.56 -5.83
C HIS A 201 1.98 -5.58 -6.80
N GLN A 202 1.63 -4.43 -7.37
CA GLN A 202 0.50 -4.30 -8.29
C GLN A 202 0.81 -4.96 -9.64
N ALA A 203 2.02 -4.74 -10.18
CA ALA A 203 2.49 -5.39 -11.40
C ALA A 203 2.61 -6.93 -11.20
N ALA A 204 3.13 -7.37 -10.06
CA ALA A 204 3.23 -8.79 -9.73
C ALA A 204 1.84 -9.45 -9.62
N ASN A 205 0.86 -8.80 -8.98
CA ASN A 205 -0.52 -9.30 -8.88
C ASN A 205 -1.21 -9.36 -10.26
N ALA A 206 -0.93 -8.40 -11.15
CA ALA A 206 -1.45 -8.45 -12.52
C ALA A 206 -0.87 -9.66 -13.28
N ALA A 207 0.44 -9.89 -13.18
CA ALA A 207 1.10 -11.04 -13.80
C ALA A 207 0.58 -12.38 -13.26
N GLU A 208 0.37 -12.45 -11.95
CA GLU A 208 -0.18 -13.63 -11.29
C GLU A 208 -1.57 -14.03 -11.82
N LEU A 209 -2.46 -13.06 -11.96
CA LEU A 209 -3.79 -13.29 -12.52
C LEU A 209 -3.76 -13.80 -13.97
N LEU A 210 -2.72 -13.47 -14.73
CA LEU A 210 -2.58 -13.80 -16.16
C LEU A 210 -1.89 -15.14 -16.41
N ARG A 211 -1.30 -15.78 -15.39
CA ARG A 211 -0.52 -17.03 -15.55
C ARG A 211 -1.21 -18.07 -16.43
N ASN A 212 -2.49 -18.29 -16.21
CA ASN A 212 -3.26 -19.33 -16.91
C ASN A 212 -3.78 -18.91 -18.31
N TYR A 213 -3.49 -17.68 -18.77
CA TYR A 213 -3.95 -17.24 -20.07
C TYR A 213 -3.10 -17.88 -21.19
N ASN A 214 -3.70 -18.79 -21.94
CA ASN A 214 -3.09 -19.44 -23.12
C ASN A 214 -1.66 -19.99 -22.90
N GLY A 215 -1.32 -20.37 -21.64
CA GLY A 215 0.01 -20.89 -21.30
C GLY A 215 1.09 -19.80 -21.27
N TRP A 216 0.70 -18.55 -21.00
CA TRP A 216 1.65 -17.44 -20.88
C TRP A 216 2.71 -17.67 -19.80
N ASP A 217 2.35 -18.35 -18.70
CA ASP A 217 3.27 -18.76 -17.63
C ASP A 217 4.49 -19.59 -18.08
N LYS A 218 4.42 -20.16 -19.29
CA LYS A 218 5.50 -20.96 -19.91
C LYS A 218 6.17 -20.23 -21.08
N SER A 219 5.86 -18.96 -21.27
CA SER A 219 6.38 -18.15 -22.37
C SER A 219 7.64 -17.40 -21.95
N ALA A 220 8.46 -17.04 -22.93
CA ALA A 220 9.58 -16.14 -22.74
C ALA A 220 9.15 -14.74 -22.24
N GLY A 221 7.91 -14.32 -22.54
CA GLY A 221 7.34 -13.07 -22.06
C GLY A 221 7.13 -13.07 -20.54
N PHE A 222 6.55 -14.14 -20.01
CA PHE A 222 6.39 -14.30 -18.56
C PHE A 222 7.74 -14.36 -17.85
N ASP A 223 8.69 -15.13 -18.39
CA ASP A 223 10.05 -15.19 -17.82
C ASP A 223 10.72 -13.82 -17.83
N ALA A 224 10.52 -13.02 -18.86
CA ALA A 224 11.05 -11.65 -18.91
C ALA A 224 10.41 -10.74 -17.85
N VAL A 225 9.10 -10.80 -17.63
CA VAL A 225 8.39 -10.05 -16.60
C VAL A 225 8.86 -10.47 -15.19
N LYS A 226 8.96 -11.77 -14.94
CA LYS A 226 9.48 -12.31 -13.69
C LYS A 226 10.91 -11.83 -13.41
N THR A 227 11.81 -12.02 -14.39
CA THR A 227 13.21 -11.58 -14.30
C THR A 227 13.33 -10.08 -14.07
N TRP A 228 12.49 -9.28 -14.75
CA TRP A 228 12.46 -7.83 -14.55
C TRP A 228 12.14 -7.45 -13.11
N LEU A 229 11.13 -8.06 -12.49
CA LEU A 229 10.76 -7.79 -11.09
C LEU A 229 11.84 -8.29 -10.11
N VAL A 230 12.39 -9.47 -10.35
CA VAL A 230 13.42 -10.08 -9.49
C VAL A 230 14.74 -9.31 -9.59
N ASP A 231 15.21 -8.96 -10.78
CA ASP A 231 16.56 -8.40 -10.95
C ASP A 231 16.62 -6.90 -10.65
N TYR A 232 15.51 -6.17 -10.90
CA TYR A 232 15.53 -4.70 -10.83
C TYR A 232 14.76 -4.12 -9.64
N PHE A 233 13.82 -4.85 -9.03
CA PHE A 233 13.02 -4.31 -7.94
C PHE A 233 13.25 -5.02 -6.60
N TYR A 234 13.29 -6.34 -6.60
CA TYR A 234 13.54 -7.08 -5.37
C TYR A 234 14.79 -6.60 -4.62
N PRO A 235 15.96 -6.40 -5.24
CA PRO A 235 17.16 -5.99 -4.52
C PRO A 235 17.02 -4.62 -3.82
N PHE A 236 16.20 -3.72 -4.38
CA PHE A 236 15.92 -2.44 -3.72
C PHE A 236 15.06 -2.61 -2.49
N CYS A 237 14.01 -3.41 -2.60
CA CYS A 237 13.08 -3.64 -1.50
C CYS A 237 13.76 -4.39 -0.35
N SER A 238 14.53 -5.44 -0.67
CA SER A 238 15.29 -6.22 0.31
C SER A 238 16.33 -5.35 1.02
N LYS A 239 17.11 -4.57 0.26
CA LYS A 239 18.08 -3.64 0.86
C LYS A 239 17.40 -2.58 1.73
N PHE A 240 16.20 -2.11 1.34
CA PHE A 240 15.48 -1.12 2.12
C PHE A 240 15.07 -1.66 3.49
N ILE A 241 14.46 -2.84 3.56
CA ILE A 241 14.06 -3.43 4.85
C ILE A 241 15.25 -3.81 5.72
N GLU A 242 16.39 -4.22 5.13
CA GLU A 242 17.63 -4.46 5.85
C GLU A 242 18.17 -3.20 6.55
N MET A 243 18.07 -2.05 5.88
CA MET A 243 18.60 -0.77 6.38
C MET A 243 17.59 0.00 7.24
N ASN A 244 16.31 -0.29 7.12
CA ASN A 244 15.23 0.42 7.81
C ASN A 244 14.94 -0.18 9.19
N ASN A 245 15.97 -0.34 10.00
CA ASN A 245 15.88 -0.94 11.33
C ASN A 245 15.74 0.10 12.47
N GLY A 246 15.69 1.40 12.12
CA GLY A 246 15.57 2.52 13.05
C GLY A 246 14.17 3.14 13.09
N ASP A 247 14.12 4.41 13.43
CA ASP A 247 12.95 5.29 13.43
C ASP A 247 13.02 6.36 12.33
N HIS A 248 13.94 6.22 11.38
CA HIS A 248 14.15 7.20 10.31
C HIS A 248 13.03 7.19 9.27
N TRP A 249 12.55 6.00 8.90
CA TRP A 249 11.47 5.83 7.94
C TRP A 249 10.19 5.39 8.63
N TRP A 250 9.04 5.77 8.06
CA TRP A 250 7.74 5.47 8.60
C TRP A 250 7.21 4.09 8.16
N MET A 251 6.19 3.58 8.85
CA MET A 251 5.56 2.27 8.63
C MET A 251 5.21 2.01 7.16
N ASN A 252 4.68 3.02 6.47
CA ASN A 252 4.24 2.86 5.08
C ASN A 252 5.37 2.48 4.11
N TRP A 253 6.59 2.95 4.33
CA TRP A 253 7.74 2.63 3.48
C TRP A 253 8.17 1.18 3.65
N ASP A 254 8.21 0.72 4.88
CA ASP A 254 8.59 -0.65 5.22
C ASP A 254 7.53 -1.63 4.68
N LEU A 255 6.25 -1.32 4.89
CA LEU A 255 5.13 -2.10 4.35
C LEU A 255 5.16 -2.18 2.82
N ALA A 256 5.48 -1.08 2.13
CA ALA A 256 5.60 -1.08 0.67
C ALA A 256 6.68 -2.04 0.19
N SER A 257 7.85 -2.03 0.86
CA SER A 257 8.97 -2.90 0.52
C SER A 257 8.63 -4.36 0.76
N MET A 258 8.14 -4.72 1.95
CA MET A 258 7.82 -6.11 2.26
C MET A 258 6.67 -6.64 1.42
N THR A 259 5.69 -5.80 1.07
CA THR A 259 4.57 -6.17 0.18
C THR A 259 5.07 -6.46 -1.24
N ALA A 260 6.03 -5.67 -1.72
CA ALA A 260 6.68 -5.92 -3.00
C ALA A 260 7.48 -7.23 -2.97
N ILE A 261 8.31 -7.46 -1.93
CA ILE A 261 9.10 -8.69 -1.78
C ILE A 261 8.19 -9.92 -1.77
N LEU A 262 7.13 -9.92 -0.96
CA LEU A 262 6.19 -11.04 -0.89
C LEU A 262 5.57 -11.35 -2.25
N SER A 263 5.10 -10.33 -2.95
CA SER A 263 4.44 -10.50 -4.25
C SER A 263 5.41 -11.00 -5.33
N ILE A 264 6.65 -10.49 -5.35
CA ILE A 264 7.69 -10.94 -6.28
C ILE A 264 8.10 -12.38 -5.94
N GLY A 265 8.26 -12.71 -4.66
CA GLY A 265 8.57 -14.07 -4.20
C GLY A 265 7.51 -15.08 -4.59
N ILE A 266 6.23 -14.76 -4.43
CA ILE A 266 5.12 -15.63 -4.86
C ILE A 266 5.14 -15.78 -6.40
N LEU A 267 5.31 -14.69 -7.15
CA LEU A 267 5.36 -14.74 -8.62
C LEU A 267 6.53 -15.60 -9.13
N ALA A 268 7.67 -15.54 -8.44
CA ALA A 268 8.90 -16.24 -8.82
C ALA A 268 8.99 -17.67 -8.27
N ASP A 269 8.04 -18.13 -7.45
CA ASP A 269 8.12 -19.39 -6.68
C ASP A 269 9.34 -19.45 -5.74
N ASP A 270 9.77 -18.30 -5.22
CA ASP A 270 10.98 -18.16 -4.41
C ASP A 270 10.65 -18.16 -2.91
N GLN A 271 11.00 -19.26 -2.23
CA GLN A 271 10.70 -19.46 -0.80
C GLN A 271 11.50 -18.51 0.10
N ASP A 272 12.71 -18.12 -0.31
CA ASP A 272 13.56 -17.25 0.49
C ASP A 272 12.99 -15.83 0.51
N MET A 273 12.57 -15.30 -0.65
CA MET A 273 11.88 -14.01 -0.74
C MET A 273 10.56 -14.01 0.04
N ILE A 274 9.76 -15.07 -0.05
CA ILE A 274 8.51 -15.19 0.70
C ILE A 274 8.77 -15.15 2.20
N ASN A 275 9.74 -15.94 2.67
CA ASN A 275 10.10 -15.96 4.09
C ASN A 275 10.72 -14.63 4.55
N GLU A 276 11.56 -13.99 3.75
CA GLU A 276 12.12 -12.67 4.05
C GLU A 276 10.99 -11.67 4.39
N ALA A 277 9.98 -11.56 3.53
CA ALA A 277 8.87 -10.65 3.75
C ALA A 277 8.01 -11.01 4.97
N ILE A 278 7.63 -12.29 5.10
CA ILE A 278 6.74 -12.74 6.18
C ILE A 278 7.43 -12.66 7.54
N LEU A 279 8.71 -13.05 7.64
CA LEU A 279 9.44 -12.98 8.89
C LEU A 279 9.75 -11.54 9.27
N HIS A 280 10.06 -10.68 8.29
CA HIS A 280 10.21 -9.25 8.53
C HIS A 280 8.92 -8.63 9.09
N PHE A 281 7.76 -8.90 8.48
CA PHE A 281 6.46 -8.45 9.00
C PHE A 281 6.22 -8.90 10.44
N LYS A 282 6.51 -10.17 10.76
CA LYS A 282 6.27 -10.74 12.09
C LYS A 282 7.20 -10.17 13.15
N HIS A 283 8.51 -10.21 12.91
CA HIS A 283 9.51 -9.96 13.95
C HIS A 283 10.75 -9.20 13.49
N GLY A 284 10.76 -8.60 12.31
CA GLY A 284 11.85 -7.73 11.87
C GLY A 284 11.99 -6.49 12.76
N GLU A 285 13.01 -5.67 12.49
CA GLU A 285 13.30 -4.47 13.28
C GLU A 285 12.73 -3.19 12.68
N GLY A 286 12.15 -3.29 11.48
CA GLY A 286 11.59 -2.15 10.76
C GLY A 286 10.27 -1.61 11.34
N PRO A 287 9.89 -0.40 10.94
CA PRO A 287 8.68 0.26 11.43
C PRO A 287 7.37 -0.38 10.96
N GLY A 288 7.40 -1.27 9.97
CA GLY A 288 6.25 -2.05 9.52
C GLY A 288 6.08 -3.38 10.24
N CYS A 289 7.02 -3.75 11.11
CA CYS A 289 6.99 -5.03 11.82
C CYS A 289 5.94 -5.04 12.91
N ILE A 290 4.95 -5.94 12.76
CA ILE A 290 3.70 -5.92 13.55
C ILE A 290 3.91 -6.20 15.04
N MET A 291 4.96 -6.96 15.40
CA MET A 291 5.27 -7.30 16.80
C MET A 291 6.22 -6.31 17.47
N ARG A 292 6.79 -5.39 16.72
CA ARG A 292 7.74 -4.39 17.23
C ARG A 292 7.25 -2.97 16.96
N LYS A 293 7.97 -2.22 16.12
CA LYS A 293 7.77 -0.78 15.89
C LYS A 293 6.50 -0.44 15.11
N GLY A 294 5.90 -1.38 14.41
CA GLY A 294 4.66 -1.15 13.68
C GLY A 294 3.49 -0.80 14.61
N ILE A 295 3.46 -1.42 15.79
CA ILE A 295 2.42 -1.21 16.80
C ILE A 295 3.06 -0.65 18.08
N ILE A 296 2.63 0.55 18.46
CA ILE A 296 3.06 1.24 19.68
C ILE A 296 2.41 0.61 20.89
N GLU A 297 1.07 0.42 20.87
CA GLU A 297 0.31 -0.10 22.02
C GLU A 297 -0.94 -0.83 21.53
N VAL A 298 -1.40 -1.79 22.32
CA VAL A 298 -2.66 -2.52 22.10
C VAL A 298 -3.59 -2.28 23.28
N PHE A 299 -4.77 -1.72 23.02
CA PHE A 299 -5.77 -1.35 24.02
C PHE A 299 -6.97 -2.29 23.96
N ASP A 300 -7.64 -2.43 25.08
CA ASP A 300 -9.05 -2.84 25.09
C ASP A 300 -9.88 -1.69 24.52
N ASP A 301 -10.91 -2.03 23.74
CA ASP A 301 -11.80 -1.00 23.19
C ASP A 301 -12.60 -0.32 24.31
N PRO A 302 -12.45 1.01 24.50
CA PRO A 302 -13.16 1.74 25.54
C PRO A 302 -14.69 1.72 25.38
N ASP A 303 -15.21 1.43 24.19
CA ASP A 303 -16.64 1.28 23.92
C ASP A 303 -17.22 -0.04 24.48
N GLY A 304 -16.39 -0.88 25.09
CA GLY A 304 -16.82 -2.14 25.71
C GLY A 304 -17.25 -3.21 24.72
N THR A 305 -16.75 -3.16 23.48
CA THR A 305 -17.06 -4.16 22.44
C THR A 305 -16.39 -5.51 22.69
N GLY A 306 -15.43 -5.57 23.60
CA GLY A 306 -14.58 -6.75 23.81
C GLY A 306 -13.50 -6.94 22.73
N GLN A 307 -13.39 -6.02 21.79
CA GLN A 307 -12.38 -6.04 20.72
C GLN A 307 -11.11 -5.32 21.16
N LYS A 308 -10.02 -5.52 20.42
CA LYS A 308 -8.76 -4.80 20.62
C LYS A 308 -8.59 -3.71 19.60
N LEU A 309 -7.90 -2.64 20.00
CA LEU A 309 -7.48 -1.53 19.15
C LEU A 309 -5.96 -1.42 19.25
N ALA A 310 -5.23 -1.46 18.13
CA ALA A 310 -3.78 -1.32 18.15
C ALA A 310 -3.33 -0.02 17.48
N GLN A 311 -2.66 0.81 18.23
CA GLN A 311 -2.10 2.07 17.77
C GLN A 311 -0.84 1.82 16.94
N GLY A 312 -0.88 2.18 15.65
CA GLY A 312 0.30 2.16 14.78
C GLY A 312 1.18 3.40 14.95
N ASN A 313 2.41 3.32 14.50
CA ASN A 313 3.37 4.43 14.61
C ASN A 313 3.04 5.66 13.73
N GLU A 314 2.12 5.53 12.77
CA GLU A 314 1.63 6.65 11.96
C GLU A 314 0.46 7.41 12.61
N ALA A 315 -0.10 6.90 13.72
CA ALA A 315 -1.32 7.46 14.32
C ALA A 315 -1.15 8.92 14.77
N GLY A 316 0.00 9.28 15.29
CA GLY A 316 0.32 10.65 15.70
C GLY A 316 0.81 11.55 14.54
N ARG A 317 1.17 10.98 13.39
CA ARG A 317 1.66 11.71 12.22
C ARG A 317 0.53 12.32 11.40
N ASP A 318 -0.26 11.49 10.74
CA ASP A 318 -1.46 11.88 9.98
C ASP A 318 -2.28 10.65 9.55
N GLN A 319 -3.55 10.88 9.22
CA GLN A 319 -4.47 9.80 8.86
C GLN A 319 -4.40 9.39 7.39
N GLY A 320 -3.82 10.22 6.53
CA GLY A 320 -3.53 9.83 5.15
C GLY A 320 -2.56 8.67 5.09
N HIS A 321 -1.48 8.73 5.88
CA HIS A 321 -0.50 7.64 5.99
C HIS A 321 -1.01 6.48 6.87
N ASN A 322 -1.72 6.78 7.96
CA ASN A 322 -2.25 5.73 8.83
C ASN A 322 -3.26 4.83 8.10
N THR A 323 -4.17 5.42 7.31
CA THR A 323 -5.10 4.66 6.44
C THR A 323 -4.38 3.94 5.29
N LEU A 324 -3.28 4.50 4.77
CA LEU A 324 -2.41 3.84 3.80
C LEU A 324 -1.79 2.58 4.40
N CYS A 325 -1.27 2.66 5.62
CA CYS A 325 -0.72 1.50 6.32
C CYS A 325 -1.77 0.41 6.54
N ALA A 326 -3.00 0.77 6.95
CA ALA A 326 -4.08 -0.20 7.07
C ALA A 326 -4.37 -0.92 5.75
N ALA A 327 -4.43 -0.19 4.64
CA ALA A 327 -4.65 -0.79 3.32
C ALA A 327 -3.47 -1.68 2.89
N MET A 328 -2.23 -1.30 3.19
CA MET A 328 -1.03 -2.10 2.87
C MET A 328 -0.95 -3.38 3.71
N VAL A 329 -1.19 -3.29 5.03
CA VAL A 329 -1.25 -4.47 5.91
C VAL A 329 -2.34 -5.43 5.44
N GLY A 330 -3.51 -4.91 5.05
CA GLY A 330 -4.60 -5.73 4.51
C GLY A 330 -4.20 -6.49 3.25
N ALA A 331 -3.56 -5.81 2.29
CA ALA A 331 -3.07 -6.44 1.06
C ALA A 331 -1.96 -7.47 1.36
N PHE A 332 -1.04 -7.17 2.27
CA PHE A 332 0.02 -8.08 2.70
C PHE A 332 -0.55 -9.35 3.34
N CYS A 333 -1.44 -9.19 4.32
CA CYS A 333 -2.10 -10.32 4.99
C CYS A 333 -2.93 -11.17 4.02
N GLN A 334 -3.60 -10.53 3.04
CA GLN A 334 -4.38 -11.25 2.04
C GLN A 334 -3.49 -12.07 1.10
N MET A 335 -2.35 -11.54 0.67
CA MET A 335 -1.39 -12.29 -0.14
C MET A 335 -0.77 -13.45 0.65
N ALA A 336 -0.46 -13.24 1.92
CA ALA A 336 0.02 -14.32 2.80
C ALA A 336 -1.04 -15.41 3.00
N LEU A 337 -2.31 -15.01 3.18
CA LEU A 337 -3.43 -15.95 3.28
C LEU A 337 -3.57 -16.80 2.01
N GLY A 338 -3.35 -16.20 0.83
CA GLY A 338 -3.37 -16.89 -0.46
C GLY A 338 -2.37 -18.05 -0.58
N ILE A 339 -1.29 -18.00 0.18
CA ILE A 339 -0.28 -19.08 0.27
C ILE A 339 -0.40 -19.92 1.55
N GLY A 340 -1.47 -19.75 2.31
CA GLY A 340 -1.75 -20.53 3.52
C GLY A 340 -1.10 -20.00 4.81
N GLU A 341 -0.62 -18.76 4.83
CA GLU A 341 -0.12 -18.09 6.04
C GLU A 341 -1.14 -17.06 6.53
N ASP A 342 -1.88 -17.41 7.59
CA ASP A 342 -2.90 -16.52 8.15
C ASP A 342 -2.31 -15.47 9.08
N LEU A 343 -1.97 -14.32 8.49
CA LEU A 343 -1.46 -13.17 9.22
C LEU A 343 -2.57 -12.28 9.81
N PHE A 344 -3.82 -12.46 9.42
CA PHE A 344 -4.95 -11.77 10.05
C PHE A 344 -5.15 -12.27 11.48
N ALA A 345 -5.13 -13.59 11.67
CA ALA A 345 -5.26 -14.21 12.99
C ALA A 345 -3.96 -14.21 13.81
N PHE A 346 -2.84 -13.83 13.21
CA PHE A 346 -1.53 -13.85 13.86
C PHE A 346 -1.51 -13.03 15.16
N GLU A 347 -0.98 -13.64 16.25
CA GLU A 347 -0.86 -13.04 17.59
C GLU A 347 -2.18 -12.37 18.03
N ASP A 348 -3.21 -13.20 18.14
CA ASP A 348 -4.56 -12.82 18.59
C ASP A 348 -5.24 -11.72 17.72
N GLY A 349 -4.94 -11.72 16.41
CA GLY A 349 -5.52 -10.76 15.47
C GLY A 349 -4.92 -9.36 15.58
N ARG A 350 -3.64 -9.27 15.88
CA ARG A 350 -2.93 -7.98 16.07
C ARG A 350 -3.06 -7.04 14.84
N ALA A 351 -3.02 -7.61 13.63
CA ALA A 351 -3.26 -6.85 12.41
C ALA A 351 -4.71 -6.34 12.31
N ILE A 352 -5.69 -7.15 12.72
CA ILE A 352 -7.10 -6.72 12.78
C ILE A 352 -7.28 -5.61 13.81
N ALA A 353 -6.66 -5.73 15.00
CA ALA A 353 -6.71 -4.69 16.01
C ALA A 353 -6.15 -3.34 15.50
N PHE A 354 -5.09 -3.37 14.67
CA PHE A 354 -4.56 -2.19 13.99
C PHE A 354 -5.59 -1.60 13.02
N ALA A 355 -6.16 -2.41 12.15
CA ALA A 355 -7.19 -1.96 11.22
C ALA A 355 -8.42 -1.39 11.94
N GLN A 356 -8.84 -2.00 13.06
CA GLN A 356 -9.93 -1.51 13.92
C GLN A 356 -9.63 -0.12 14.49
N TYR A 357 -8.41 0.12 14.98
CA TYR A 357 -7.99 1.42 15.49
C TYR A 357 -8.08 2.50 14.40
N VAL A 358 -7.52 2.23 13.24
CA VAL A 358 -7.54 3.15 12.10
C VAL A 358 -8.98 3.40 11.63
N ALA A 359 -9.78 2.34 11.52
CA ALA A 359 -11.17 2.43 11.10
C ALA A 359 -12.01 3.26 12.08
N LYS A 360 -11.93 2.98 13.39
CA LYS A 360 -12.68 3.73 14.42
C LYS A 360 -12.44 5.22 14.30
N TYR A 361 -11.19 5.65 14.14
CA TYR A 361 -10.88 7.07 14.05
C TYR A 361 -11.34 7.73 12.74
N ASN A 362 -11.38 6.99 11.64
CA ASN A 362 -11.63 7.54 10.30
C ASN A 362 -13.05 7.33 9.76
N VAL A 363 -13.88 6.48 10.38
CA VAL A 363 -15.23 6.24 9.90
C VAL A 363 -16.12 7.46 10.10
N VAL A 364 -16.83 7.85 9.03
CA VAL A 364 -17.79 8.96 9.05
C VAL A 364 -19.18 8.45 9.34
N LYS A 365 -20.09 9.36 9.71
CA LYS A 365 -21.50 9.06 9.95
C LYS A 365 -22.19 8.62 8.67
N PRO A 366 -23.18 7.71 8.75
CA PRO A 366 -23.85 7.16 7.55
C PRO A 366 -24.55 8.18 6.67
N GLU A 367 -24.96 9.33 7.24
CA GLU A 367 -25.62 10.42 6.49
C GLU A 367 -24.66 11.29 5.68
N VAL A 368 -23.36 11.12 5.82
CA VAL A 368 -22.35 11.86 5.04
C VAL A 368 -22.32 11.30 3.61
N ASP A 369 -22.30 12.18 2.62
CA ASP A 369 -22.14 11.77 1.21
C ASP A 369 -20.77 11.05 1.03
N PRO A 370 -20.72 9.79 0.59
CA PRO A 370 -19.47 9.09 0.36
C PRO A 370 -18.57 9.74 -0.71
N ASN A 371 -19.13 10.65 -1.52
CA ASN A 371 -18.36 11.40 -2.50
C ASN A 371 -17.76 12.69 -1.95
N TYR A 372 -17.83 12.93 -0.64
CA TYR A 372 -17.29 14.14 -0.02
C TYR A 372 -15.86 14.44 -0.49
N THR A 373 -15.53 15.71 -0.58
CA THR A 373 -14.16 16.20 -0.81
C THR A 373 -13.51 16.67 0.48
N GLU A 374 -14.35 17.09 1.44
CA GLU A 374 -13.92 17.55 2.76
C GLU A 374 -14.92 17.07 3.81
N VAL A 375 -14.42 16.77 4.99
CA VAL A 375 -15.23 16.41 6.16
C VAL A 375 -14.79 17.25 7.36
N THR A 376 -15.72 17.55 8.24
CA THR A 376 -15.47 18.27 9.50
C THR A 376 -15.51 17.30 10.67
N VAL A 377 -15.01 17.71 11.82
CA VAL A 377 -15.01 16.88 13.05
C VAL A 377 -16.40 16.34 13.37
N SER A 378 -17.46 17.11 13.15
CA SER A 378 -18.84 16.68 13.38
C SER A 378 -19.35 15.58 12.45
N ASN A 379 -18.67 15.32 11.35
CA ASN A 379 -19.01 14.26 10.40
C ASN A 379 -18.52 12.88 10.83
N PHE A 380 -17.54 12.80 11.74
CA PHE A 380 -17.02 11.51 12.19
C PHE A 380 -17.98 10.85 13.20
N ARG A 381 -18.00 9.51 13.14
CA ARG A 381 -18.88 8.71 13.99
C ARG A 381 -18.41 8.65 15.43
N TYR A 382 -17.09 8.63 15.62
CA TYR A 382 -16.43 8.59 16.93
C TYR A 382 -15.63 9.86 17.16
N LEU A 383 -15.59 10.33 18.41
CA LEU A 383 -14.85 11.53 18.78
C LEU A 383 -13.38 11.18 19.05
N GLU A 384 -12.53 12.20 19.01
CA GLU A 384 -11.09 12.02 19.27
C GLU A 384 -10.82 11.57 20.70
N GLU A 385 -11.55 12.11 21.66
CA GLU A 385 -11.49 11.75 23.09
C GLU A 385 -11.95 10.31 23.38
N GLU A 386 -12.58 9.63 22.44
CA GLU A 386 -12.97 8.22 22.53
C GLU A 386 -11.87 7.27 22.06
N MET A 387 -10.76 7.83 21.55
CA MET A 387 -9.61 7.05 21.08
C MET A 387 -8.55 6.92 22.17
N PRO A 388 -8.16 5.70 22.53
CA PRO A 388 -7.00 5.51 23.39
C PRO A 388 -5.72 5.87 22.64
N PHE A 389 -4.76 6.49 23.33
CA PHE A 389 -3.49 6.89 22.76
C PHE A 389 -2.37 6.83 23.79
N THR A 390 -1.26 6.23 23.43
CA THR A 390 0.00 6.25 24.18
C THR A 390 0.98 7.21 23.49
N GLU A 391 1.53 8.15 24.23
CA GLU A 391 2.57 9.06 23.73
C GLU A 391 3.82 8.27 23.33
N TYR A 392 4.46 8.67 22.25
CA TYR A 392 5.67 8.02 21.76
C TYR A 392 6.56 9.00 21.02
N THR A 393 7.85 8.67 20.94
CA THR A 393 8.81 9.42 20.13
C THR A 393 9.06 8.66 18.82
N TYR A 394 9.00 9.35 17.70
CA TYR A 394 9.27 8.77 16.39
C TYR A 394 9.84 9.80 15.43
N ASN A 395 10.85 9.43 14.64
CA ASN A 395 11.49 10.29 13.65
C ASN A 395 11.88 11.68 14.22
N GLY A 396 12.48 11.69 15.42
CA GLY A 396 12.90 12.90 16.12
C GLY A 396 11.79 13.81 16.65
N GLY A 397 10.53 13.38 16.57
CA GLY A 397 9.35 14.09 17.07
C GLY A 397 8.64 13.36 18.20
N ILE A 398 8.00 14.10 19.11
CA ILE A 398 7.16 13.55 20.16
C ILE A 398 5.70 13.60 19.69
N MET A 399 5.05 12.44 19.62
CA MET A 399 3.63 12.29 19.29
C MET A 399 2.83 12.24 20.59
N THR A 400 2.12 13.34 20.88
CA THR A 400 1.38 13.51 22.15
C THR A 400 -0.11 13.22 22.02
N GLY A 401 -0.59 12.90 20.82
CA GLY A 401 -2.00 12.60 20.55
C GLY A 401 -2.18 12.06 19.13
N ILE A 402 -3.35 11.49 18.89
CA ILE A 402 -3.72 11.07 17.54
C ILE A 402 -3.87 12.29 16.63
N SER A 403 -3.29 12.23 15.43
CA SER A 403 -3.34 13.36 14.50
C SER A 403 -4.65 13.39 13.73
N ALA A 404 -5.30 14.57 13.71
CA ALA A 404 -6.48 14.80 12.89
C ALA A 404 -6.13 15.17 11.42
N ALA A 405 -4.86 15.40 11.10
CA ALA A 405 -4.44 15.71 9.72
C ALA A 405 -4.81 14.56 8.78
N GLY A 406 -5.50 14.85 7.69
CA GLY A 406 -5.95 13.85 6.73
C GLY A 406 -7.03 12.88 7.24
N ARG A 407 -7.66 13.16 8.39
CA ARG A 407 -8.74 12.33 8.92
C ARG A 407 -9.89 12.21 7.92
N GLY A 408 -10.35 10.98 7.68
CA GLY A 408 -11.37 10.68 6.66
C GLY A 408 -10.81 10.56 5.24
N THR A 409 -9.50 10.44 5.06
CA THR A 409 -8.91 10.13 3.74
C THR A 409 -9.52 8.85 3.18
N LYS A 410 -10.10 8.96 1.98
CA LYS A 410 -10.73 7.83 1.30
C LYS A 410 -9.67 6.91 0.69
N ARG A 411 -9.73 5.64 1.05
CA ARG A 411 -8.89 4.59 0.46
C ARG A 411 -9.71 3.33 0.19
N PRO A 412 -9.42 2.61 -0.89
CA PRO A 412 -10.00 1.29 -1.12
C PRO A 412 -9.38 0.22 -0.21
N GLY A 413 -9.96 -0.96 -0.19
CA GLY A 413 -9.35 -2.13 0.47
C GLY A 413 -10.01 -2.55 1.77
N TRP A 414 -11.03 -1.84 2.25
CA TRP A 414 -11.68 -2.16 3.52
C TRP A 414 -12.43 -3.50 3.50
N ASP A 415 -12.93 -3.93 2.33
CA ASP A 415 -13.58 -5.25 2.21
C ASP A 415 -12.58 -6.43 2.26
N ILE A 416 -11.27 -6.20 2.13
CA ILE A 416 -10.27 -7.23 2.47
C ILE A 416 -10.40 -7.59 3.95
N TRP A 417 -10.45 -6.60 4.82
CA TRP A 417 -10.57 -6.77 6.26
C TRP A 417 -11.96 -7.30 6.66
N ALA A 418 -13.01 -6.61 6.21
CA ALA A 418 -14.38 -6.97 6.54
C ALA A 418 -14.75 -8.36 6.02
N GLY A 419 -14.33 -8.70 4.80
CA GLY A 419 -14.55 -10.01 4.21
C GLY A 419 -13.86 -11.13 4.98
N TYR A 420 -12.60 -10.94 5.37
CA TYR A 420 -11.92 -11.90 6.24
C TYR A 420 -12.66 -12.08 7.58
N CYS A 421 -12.94 -10.97 8.27
CA CYS A 421 -13.59 -11.01 9.59
C CYS A 421 -14.97 -11.67 9.52
N ASN A 422 -15.79 -11.36 8.52
CA ASN A 422 -17.09 -11.99 8.34
C ASN A 422 -16.98 -13.50 8.07
N SER A 423 -16.06 -13.90 7.18
CA SER A 423 -15.87 -15.33 6.82
C SER A 423 -15.36 -16.18 7.99
N HIS A 424 -14.67 -15.57 8.94
CA HIS A 424 -14.07 -16.25 10.10
C HIS A 424 -14.82 -15.97 11.41
N ASN A 425 -15.98 -15.29 11.35
CA ASN A 425 -16.75 -14.88 12.52
C ASN A 425 -15.89 -14.10 13.55
N TYR A 426 -14.95 -13.28 13.04
CA TYR A 426 -14.07 -12.47 13.88
C TYR A 426 -14.75 -11.13 14.18
N PRO A 427 -14.93 -10.73 15.44
CA PRO A 427 -15.57 -9.46 15.79
C PRO A 427 -14.74 -8.26 15.29
N ALA A 428 -15.28 -7.46 14.38
CA ALA A 428 -14.56 -6.33 13.76
C ALA A 428 -15.50 -5.16 13.45
N LYS A 429 -16.15 -4.60 14.46
CA LYS A 429 -17.18 -3.56 14.34
C LYS A 429 -16.76 -2.40 13.44
N TYR A 430 -15.60 -1.79 13.72
CA TYR A 430 -15.20 -0.54 13.06
C TYR A 430 -14.75 -0.75 11.62
N VAL A 431 -14.07 -1.86 11.37
CA VAL A 431 -13.68 -2.27 10.02
C VAL A 431 -14.89 -2.54 9.15
N VAL A 432 -15.93 -3.20 9.69
CA VAL A 432 -17.19 -3.41 8.97
C VAL A 432 -17.90 -2.09 8.70
N GLU A 433 -17.98 -1.20 9.68
CA GLU A 433 -18.61 0.11 9.53
C GLU A 433 -17.97 0.98 8.45
N ILE A 434 -16.63 1.01 8.39
CA ILE A 434 -15.92 1.80 7.36
C ILE A 434 -16.01 1.13 5.99
N ALA A 435 -16.00 -0.20 5.92
CA ALA A 435 -16.21 -0.94 4.68
C ALA A 435 -17.63 -0.69 4.13
N ASP A 436 -18.65 -0.77 4.96
CA ASP A 436 -20.05 -0.50 4.58
C ASP A 436 -20.23 0.92 4.05
N PHE A 437 -19.52 1.89 4.63
CA PHE A 437 -19.60 3.28 4.20
C PHE A 437 -18.96 3.51 2.82
N PHE A 438 -17.82 2.89 2.52
CA PHE A 438 -17.10 3.09 1.26
C PHE A 438 -17.49 2.10 0.14
N ARG A 439 -18.33 1.12 0.44
CA ARG A 439 -18.77 0.11 -0.53
C ARG A 439 -19.74 0.70 -1.57
N PRO A 440 -19.58 0.38 -2.87
CA PRO A 440 -18.46 -0.38 -3.42
C PRO A 440 -17.23 0.51 -3.67
N ASP A 441 -16.04 -0.01 -3.35
CA ASP A 441 -14.81 0.65 -3.69
C ASP A 441 -14.44 0.49 -5.18
N GLY A 442 -13.49 1.30 -5.64
CA GLY A 442 -12.91 1.21 -6.98
C GLY A 442 -11.40 1.03 -6.88
N GLY A 443 -10.70 1.14 -7.99
CA GLY A 443 -9.25 1.07 -8.08
C GLY A 443 -8.58 2.39 -8.43
N GLY A 444 -7.36 2.33 -8.93
CA GLY A 444 -6.65 3.49 -9.39
C GLY A 444 -7.45 4.34 -10.38
N GLY A 445 -7.35 5.64 -10.23
CA GLY A 445 -8.14 6.61 -10.96
C GLY A 445 -9.46 7.00 -10.28
N HIS A 446 -9.99 6.21 -9.35
CA HIS A 446 -11.19 6.57 -8.57
C HIS A 446 -10.87 7.43 -7.33
N TYR A 447 -9.63 7.46 -6.90
CA TYR A 447 -9.16 8.16 -5.68
C TYR A 447 -8.21 9.33 -5.98
N GLY A 448 -8.20 9.81 -7.21
CA GLY A 448 -7.38 10.93 -7.67
C GLY A 448 -6.36 10.53 -8.74
N ASN A 449 -5.68 11.56 -9.28
CA ASN A 449 -4.74 11.40 -10.40
C ASN A 449 -3.27 11.44 -9.97
N SER A 450 -3.02 11.70 -8.68
CA SER A 450 -1.68 11.69 -8.07
C SER A 450 -1.29 10.29 -7.58
N SER A 451 -0.08 10.16 -7.03
CA SER A 451 0.39 8.90 -6.44
C SER A 451 -0.60 8.30 -5.45
N GLY A 452 -1.17 9.09 -4.55
CA GLY A 452 -2.16 8.61 -3.57
C GLY A 452 -3.41 7.95 -4.19
N GLY A 453 -3.78 8.31 -5.42
CA GLY A 453 -4.85 7.66 -6.17
C GLY A 453 -4.49 6.26 -6.70
N PHE A 454 -3.21 5.90 -6.67
CA PHE A 454 -2.67 4.65 -7.21
C PHE A 454 -1.90 3.83 -6.17
N ASP A 455 -1.96 4.19 -4.89
CA ASP A 455 -1.22 3.47 -3.84
C ASP A 455 -1.80 2.06 -3.58
N GLN A 456 -3.06 1.81 -3.93
CA GLN A 456 -3.75 0.55 -3.69
C GLN A 456 -4.44 0.04 -4.95
N LEU A 457 -4.44 -1.27 -5.15
CA LEU A 457 -5.11 -1.92 -6.28
C LEU A 457 -6.62 -1.66 -6.30
N GLY A 458 -7.24 -1.66 -5.12
CA GLY A 458 -8.68 -1.46 -4.99
C GLY A 458 -9.51 -2.66 -5.44
N PHE A 459 -10.79 -2.40 -5.75
CA PHE A 459 -11.78 -3.41 -6.08
C PHE A 459 -11.96 -4.47 -4.99
N SER A 460 -11.76 -4.10 -3.72
CA SER A 460 -11.90 -5.03 -2.61
C SER A 460 -13.35 -5.48 -2.43
N THR A 461 -14.34 -4.61 -2.67
CA THR A 461 -15.75 -5.01 -2.69
C THR A 461 -16.01 -6.09 -3.73
N LEU A 462 -15.44 -5.93 -4.92
CA LEU A 462 -15.61 -6.91 -6.00
C LEU A 462 -15.05 -8.27 -5.64
N MET A 463 -13.84 -8.30 -5.06
CA MET A 463 -13.09 -9.54 -4.89
C MET A 463 -13.18 -10.14 -3.48
N HIS A 464 -13.36 -9.32 -2.46
CA HIS A 464 -13.25 -9.74 -1.06
C HIS A 464 -14.49 -9.49 -0.20
N TYR A 465 -15.54 -8.86 -0.74
CA TYR A 465 -16.78 -8.74 0.02
C TYR A 465 -17.34 -10.14 0.36
N ARG A 466 -17.58 -10.36 1.63
CA ARG A 466 -18.26 -11.54 2.18
C ARG A 466 -19.31 -11.01 3.18
N PRO A 467 -20.61 -11.32 2.99
CA PRO A 467 -21.62 -10.92 3.95
C PRO A 467 -21.39 -11.62 5.28
N ALA A 468 -21.79 -10.99 6.39
CA ALA A 468 -21.90 -11.70 7.66
C ALA A 468 -23.01 -12.76 7.54
N GLU A 469 -22.79 -13.94 8.14
CA GLU A 469 -23.78 -15.02 8.20
C GLU A 469 -24.93 -14.71 9.16
#